data_b46190ded45d21cb2ca1c6f68bccbeb4
#
_entry.id   b46190ded45d21cb2ca1c6f68bccbeb4
#
_cell.length_a   1.000
_cell.length_b   1.000
_cell.length_c   1.000
_cell.angle_alpha   90.00
_cell.angle_beta   90.00
_cell.angle_gamma   90.00
#
_symmetry.space_group_name_H-M   'P 1'
#
loop_
_entity.id
_entity.type
_entity.pdbx_description
1 polymer ?
#
loop_
_entity_poly.entity_id
_entity_poly.type
_entity_poly.pdbx_seq_one_letter_code
_entity_poly.pdbx_strand_id
1 'polypeptide(L)'
;DDAQALLHNSGADVWAVQKDTQGPYAEASTLKDDVVRSVRGMPGVARAANATYFTMQVVAASGRESRAMVVGIEPGGPGTPSHLVAGRHITRAHYEAVADVKTGFVLGERIRIRRNSYTVVGLAQRMVSSGGDPMVFVTLADAQQAQFLKDNDAILNDRARIAANPVFARAGAAVVAAVQDMQTSSHAVNAVLVQVAQGTDTEAVAAPLRRWKHLAAYTQAQMEDILVAKLIATSAKQIFMFLVILAVVSAAIVAFIIYTMTLGKIREIAVLKLIGTRDR
;
A
#
# COMPACT_ATOMS: atom_id res chain seq x y z
N ASP A 1 -6.52 -18.60 1.15
CA ASP A 1 -6.11 -17.72 0.35
C ASP A 1 -5.05 -16.66 0.70
N ASP A 2 -4.57 -15.88 -0.26
CA ASP A 2 -3.40 -15.01 -0.06
C ASP A 2 -3.65 -13.91 1.00
N ALA A 3 -4.88 -13.37 1.11
CA ALA A 3 -5.22 -12.36 2.11
C ALA A 3 -5.13 -12.88 3.56
N GLN A 4 -5.64 -14.07 3.80
CA GLN A 4 -5.53 -14.75 5.10
C GLN A 4 -4.07 -15.05 5.45
N ALA A 5 -3.31 -15.53 4.46
CA ALA A 5 -1.89 -15.81 4.64
C ALA A 5 -1.10 -14.55 5.00
N LEU A 6 -1.39 -13.42 4.34
CA LEU A 6 -0.80 -12.13 4.65
C LEU A 6 -1.06 -11.70 6.09
N LEU A 7 -2.33 -11.73 6.52
CA LEU A 7 -2.71 -11.30 7.87
C LEU A 7 -2.10 -12.21 8.93
N HIS A 8 -2.16 -13.53 8.73
CA HIS A 8 -1.57 -14.51 9.64
C HIS A 8 -0.04 -14.38 9.73
N ASN A 9 0.62 -14.21 8.58
CA ASN A 9 2.08 -14.09 8.52
C ASN A 9 2.58 -12.75 9.08
N SER A 10 1.75 -11.71 9.18
CA SER A 10 2.12 -10.44 9.79
C SER A 10 2.30 -10.54 11.30
N GLY A 11 1.77 -11.58 11.95
CA GLY A 11 1.83 -11.77 13.39
C GLY A 11 1.13 -10.67 14.19
N ALA A 12 0.21 -9.92 13.58
CA ALA A 12 -0.61 -8.92 14.22
C ALA A 12 -2.04 -9.41 14.38
N ASP A 13 -2.63 -9.13 15.53
CA ASP A 13 -4.03 -9.48 15.86
C ASP A 13 -4.96 -8.28 15.69
N VAL A 14 -4.42 -7.05 15.89
CA VAL A 14 -5.17 -5.79 15.75
C VAL A 14 -4.32 -4.76 15.02
N TRP A 15 -4.95 -4.02 14.12
CA TRP A 15 -4.38 -2.89 13.37
C TRP A 15 -5.02 -1.59 13.85
N ALA A 16 -4.27 -0.74 14.52
CA ALA A 16 -4.67 0.61 14.84
C ALA A 16 -4.21 1.56 13.73
N VAL A 17 -5.16 2.28 13.15
CA VAL A 17 -4.96 3.18 12.01
C VAL A 17 -5.66 4.52 12.25
N GLN A 18 -5.45 5.48 11.38
CA GLN A 18 -6.18 6.76 11.44
C GLN A 18 -7.68 6.50 11.32
N LYS A 19 -8.46 7.25 12.08
CA LYS A 19 -9.92 7.23 11.99
C LYS A 19 -10.39 7.50 10.56
N ASP A 20 -11.48 6.86 10.18
CA ASP A 20 -12.11 6.95 8.86
C ASP A 20 -11.25 6.40 7.70
N THR A 21 -10.25 5.55 8.00
CA THR A 21 -9.50 4.76 7.01
C THR A 21 -9.73 3.27 7.18
N GLN A 22 -9.67 2.52 6.09
CA GLN A 22 -9.93 1.07 6.06
C GLN A 22 -8.69 0.21 6.36
N GLY A 23 -7.63 0.82 6.86
CA GLY A 23 -6.41 0.11 7.23
C GLY A 23 -5.32 0.09 6.17
N PRO A 24 -4.11 -0.34 6.55
CA PRO A 24 -2.88 -0.08 5.79
C PRO A 24 -2.79 -0.80 4.44
N TYR A 25 -3.57 -1.86 4.26
CA TYR A 25 -3.59 -2.63 3.02
C TYR A 25 -4.66 -2.13 2.03
N ALA A 26 -5.59 -1.31 2.49
CA ALA A 26 -6.71 -0.79 1.71
C ALA A 26 -6.59 0.69 1.39
N GLU A 27 -6.18 1.50 2.37
CA GLU A 27 -6.07 2.95 2.25
C GLU A 27 -4.84 3.49 2.99
N ALA A 28 -4.30 4.59 2.50
CA ALA A 28 -3.23 5.28 3.19
C ALA A 28 -3.75 5.87 4.52
N SER A 29 -3.04 5.58 5.59
CA SER A 29 -3.30 6.10 6.94
C SER A 29 -2.07 6.86 7.40
N THR A 30 -2.24 7.85 8.27
CA THR A 30 -1.12 8.60 8.84
C THR A 30 -1.34 8.82 10.32
N LEU A 31 -0.48 8.25 11.13
CA LEU A 31 -0.44 8.38 12.57
C LEU A 31 0.91 8.95 13.01
N LYS A 32 0.97 9.50 14.21
CA LYS A 32 2.24 9.80 14.86
C LYS A 32 2.88 8.52 15.42
N ASP A 33 4.18 8.40 15.33
CA ASP A 33 4.93 7.22 15.78
C ASP A 33 4.91 7.05 17.32
N ASP A 34 4.59 8.08 18.08
CA ASP A 34 4.47 8.05 19.54
C ASP A 34 3.22 7.31 20.04
N VAL A 35 2.19 7.16 19.21
CA VAL A 35 0.94 6.44 19.53
C VAL A 35 1.23 5.02 20.02
N VAL A 36 2.23 4.35 19.46
CA VAL A 36 2.61 2.99 19.86
C VAL A 36 2.95 2.87 21.35
N ARG A 37 3.50 3.93 21.96
CA ARG A 37 3.85 3.92 23.40
C ARG A 37 2.62 3.80 24.27
N SER A 38 1.57 4.54 23.94
CA SER A 38 0.30 4.47 24.64
C SER A 38 -0.39 3.12 24.42
N VAL A 39 -0.31 2.56 23.21
CA VAL A 39 -0.86 1.25 22.89
C VAL A 39 -0.15 0.12 23.64
N ARG A 40 1.18 0.18 23.76
CA ARG A 40 1.98 -0.79 24.53
C ARG A 40 1.61 -0.86 26.01
N GLY A 41 1.14 0.24 26.57
CA GLY A 41 0.69 0.32 27.97
C GLY A 41 -0.73 -0.20 28.24
N MET A 42 -1.48 -0.63 27.21
CA MET A 42 -2.84 -1.06 27.40
C MET A 42 -2.93 -2.50 27.92
N PRO A 43 -3.91 -2.77 28.81
CA PRO A 43 -4.18 -4.14 29.25
C PRO A 43 -4.49 -5.07 28.08
N GLY A 44 -3.95 -6.29 28.09
CA GLY A 44 -4.15 -7.29 27.05
C GLY A 44 -3.22 -7.15 25.83
N VAL A 45 -2.41 -6.12 25.75
CA VAL A 45 -1.39 -5.96 24.69
C VAL A 45 -0.12 -6.69 25.09
N ALA A 46 0.28 -7.70 24.32
CA ALA A 46 1.58 -8.37 24.50
C ALA A 46 2.71 -7.57 23.86
N ARG A 47 2.51 -7.12 22.63
CA ARG A 47 3.49 -6.35 21.85
C ARG A 47 2.77 -5.39 20.91
N ALA A 48 3.37 -4.24 20.68
CA ALA A 48 2.91 -3.32 19.63
C ALA A 48 4.11 -2.72 18.92
N ALA A 49 3.99 -2.51 17.63
CA ALA A 49 5.02 -1.95 16.76
C ALA A 49 4.42 -1.01 15.72
N ASN A 50 5.17 0.00 15.35
CA ASN A 50 4.84 0.88 14.24
C ASN A 50 5.12 0.19 12.91
N ALA A 51 4.29 0.49 11.90
CA ALA A 51 4.51 0.05 10.54
C ALA A 51 4.20 1.13 9.52
N THR A 52 4.95 1.15 8.42
CA THR A 52 4.68 2.01 7.26
C THR A 52 4.52 1.17 6.00
N TYR A 53 3.69 1.64 5.07
CA TYR A 53 3.36 0.94 3.84
C TYR A 53 3.32 1.92 2.68
N PHE A 54 4.08 1.66 1.62
CA PHE A 54 4.01 2.41 0.38
C PHE A 54 4.43 1.54 -0.81
N THR A 55 3.82 1.76 -1.96
CA THR A 55 4.12 1.00 -3.17
C THR A 55 5.05 1.80 -4.08
N MET A 56 6.09 1.15 -4.58
CA MET A 56 7.03 1.75 -5.52
C MET A 56 7.71 0.71 -6.40
N GLN A 57 8.42 1.19 -7.42
CA GLN A 57 9.34 0.37 -8.21
C GLN A 57 10.64 0.16 -7.45
N VAL A 58 11.01 -1.08 -7.21
CA VAL A 58 12.28 -1.49 -6.61
C VAL A 58 13.16 -2.07 -7.71
N VAL A 59 14.40 -1.61 -7.78
CA VAL A 59 15.34 -1.98 -8.84
C VAL A 59 16.51 -2.75 -8.25
N ALA A 60 16.77 -3.95 -8.75
CA ALA A 60 17.92 -4.74 -8.35
C ALA A 60 19.20 -4.29 -9.10
N ALA A 61 20.36 -4.59 -8.51
CA ALA A 61 21.65 -4.31 -9.17
C ALA A 61 21.83 -5.08 -10.49
N SER A 62 21.12 -6.21 -10.63
CA SER A 62 21.01 -6.98 -11.87
C SER A 62 20.21 -6.29 -12.99
N GLY A 63 19.59 -5.13 -12.71
CA GLY A 63 18.69 -4.42 -13.62
C GLY A 63 17.24 -4.94 -13.58
N ARG A 64 16.95 -5.95 -12.78
CA ARG A 64 15.58 -6.42 -12.59
C ARG A 64 14.77 -5.38 -11.83
N GLU A 65 13.58 -5.11 -12.31
CA GLU A 65 12.64 -4.18 -11.70
C GLU A 65 11.41 -4.94 -11.21
N SER A 66 10.95 -4.62 -10.02
CA SER A 66 9.71 -5.17 -9.47
C SER A 66 8.92 -4.05 -8.81
N ARG A 67 7.64 -3.93 -9.18
CA ARG A 67 6.72 -3.12 -8.41
C ARG A 67 6.43 -3.86 -7.12
N ALA A 68 6.71 -3.24 -5.98
CA ALA A 68 6.58 -3.87 -4.69
C ALA A 68 5.98 -2.91 -3.67
N MET A 69 5.24 -3.46 -2.72
CA MET A 69 4.85 -2.74 -1.51
C MET A 69 6.01 -2.81 -0.51
N VAL A 70 6.63 -1.67 -0.27
CA VAL A 70 7.68 -1.54 0.75
C VAL A 70 7.02 -1.37 2.12
N VAL A 71 7.40 -2.23 3.05
CA VAL A 71 6.87 -2.27 4.42
C VAL A 71 7.99 -1.96 5.38
N GLY A 72 7.84 -0.86 6.14
CA GLY A 72 8.73 -0.50 7.22
C GLY A 72 8.27 -1.16 8.51
N ILE A 73 9.14 -1.93 9.15
CA ILE A 73 8.85 -2.69 10.37
C ILE A 73 9.86 -2.40 11.48
N GLU A 74 9.44 -2.57 12.72
CA GLU A 74 10.33 -2.69 13.85
C GLU A 74 10.80 -4.17 13.92
N PRO A 75 12.13 -4.46 13.73
CA PRO A 75 12.62 -5.83 13.71
C PRO A 75 12.21 -6.63 14.96
N GLY A 76 11.68 -7.83 14.73
CA GLY A 76 11.18 -8.69 15.80
C GLY A 76 9.84 -8.27 16.40
N GLY A 77 9.21 -7.19 15.95
CA GLY A 77 7.85 -6.78 16.30
C GLY A 77 6.77 -7.41 15.43
N PRO A 78 5.49 -7.22 15.76
CA PRO A 78 4.40 -7.52 14.85
C PRO A 78 4.60 -6.79 13.52
N GLY A 79 4.25 -7.45 12.41
CA GLY A 79 4.55 -7.00 11.04
C GLY A 79 5.80 -7.64 10.44
N THR A 80 6.67 -8.25 11.26
CA THR A 80 7.79 -9.03 10.74
C THR A 80 7.27 -10.32 10.10
N PRO A 81 7.68 -10.68 8.87
CA PRO A 81 7.27 -11.94 8.25
C PRO A 81 7.58 -13.13 9.14
N SER A 82 6.57 -13.93 9.51
CA SER A 82 6.75 -15.05 10.43
C SER A 82 7.53 -16.21 9.80
N HIS A 83 7.42 -16.39 8.48
CA HIS A 83 8.02 -17.47 7.74
C HIS A 83 8.97 -16.98 6.67
N LEU A 84 10.25 -17.35 6.80
CA LEU A 84 11.25 -17.17 5.77
C LEU A 84 11.46 -18.50 5.03
N VAL A 85 11.54 -18.40 3.71
CA VAL A 85 11.90 -19.54 2.83
C VAL A 85 13.42 -19.76 2.83
N ALA A 86 14.17 -18.65 2.91
CA ALA A 86 15.63 -18.67 2.91
C ALA A 86 16.20 -17.42 3.60
N GLY A 87 17.43 -17.52 4.09
CA GLY A 87 18.14 -16.42 4.72
C GLY A 87 17.76 -16.18 6.18
N ARG A 88 17.76 -14.92 6.59
CA ARG A 88 17.50 -14.49 7.97
C ARG A 88 16.64 -13.23 8.00
N HIS A 89 16.09 -12.92 9.16
CA HIS A 89 15.44 -11.64 9.42
C HIS A 89 16.44 -10.47 9.43
N ILE A 90 15.90 -9.25 9.33
CA ILE A 90 16.65 -8.02 9.46
C ILE A 90 17.25 -7.94 10.89
N THR A 91 18.54 -7.74 10.97
CA THR A 91 19.26 -7.60 12.24
C THR A 91 19.97 -6.26 12.36
N ARG A 92 20.28 -5.62 11.24
CA ARG A 92 20.91 -4.29 11.22
C ARG A 92 19.85 -3.20 11.22
N ALA A 93 20.19 -2.07 11.79
CA ALA A 93 19.31 -0.90 11.85
C ALA A 93 19.01 -0.31 10.47
N HIS A 94 19.90 -0.49 9.49
CA HIS A 94 19.79 0.10 8.15
C HIS A 94 20.29 -0.83 7.04
N TYR A 95 19.73 -0.63 5.84
CA TYR A 95 20.22 -1.20 4.58
C TYR A 95 20.14 -2.72 4.43
N GLU A 96 19.30 -3.36 5.22
CA GLU A 96 18.90 -4.76 5.03
C GLU A 96 17.44 -4.82 4.59
N ALA A 97 17.12 -5.80 3.74
CA ALA A 97 15.77 -6.05 3.28
C ALA A 97 15.42 -7.54 3.31
N VAL A 98 14.16 -7.86 3.59
CA VAL A 98 13.55 -9.16 3.35
C VAL A 98 12.55 -9.00 2.23
N ALA A 99 12.66 -9.79 1.17
CA ALA A 99 11.79 -9.68 0.00
C ALA A 99 10.91 -10.93 -0.15
N ASP A 100 9.69 -10.74 -0.64
CA ASP A 100 8.86 -11.88 -1.05
C ASP A 100 9.45 -12.52 -2.32
N VAL A 101 9.37 -13.86 -2.42
CA VAL A 101 9.90 -14.61 -3.57
C VAL A 101 9.28 -14.16 -4.91
N LYS A 102 8.03 -13.64 -4.90
CA LYS A 102 7.36 -13.11 -6.09
C LYS A 102 8.04 -11.85 -6.67
N THR A 103 8.91 -11.16 -5.90
CA THR A 103 9.71 -10.05 -6.43
C THR A 103 10.75 -10.52 -7.44
N GLY A 104 11.14 -11.80 -7.37
CA GLY A 104 12.22 -12.40 -8.15
C GLY A 104 13.62 -12.02 -7.68
N PHE A 105 13.78 -11.27 -6.57
CA PHE A 105 15.09 -10.97 -6.00
C PHE A 105 15.70 -12.19 -5.33
N VAL A 106 17.03 -12.24 -5.27
CA VAL A 106 17.77 -13.35 -4.67
C VAL A 106 18.52 -12.93 -3.41
N LEU A 107 18.86 -13.91 -2.56
CA LEU A 107 19.65 -13.64 -1.35
C LEU A 107 21.02 -13.02 -1.71
N GLY A 108 21.40 -12.00 -0.94
CA GLY A 108 22.64 -11.25 -1.12
C GLY A 108 22.58 -10.21 -2.23
N GLU A 109 21.52 -10.19 -3.05
CA GLU A 109 21.35 -9.19 -4.10
C GLU A 109 21.15 -7.80 -3.50
N ARG A 110 21.72 -6.79 -4.17
CA ARG A 110 21.50 -5.39 -3.82
C ARG A 110 20.32 -4.85 -4.57
N ILE A 111 19.35 -4.32 -3.84
CA ILE A 111 18.17 -3.65 -4.37
C ILE A 111 18.20 -2.18 -3.99
N ARG A 112 17.66 -1.33 -4.86
CA ARG A 112 17.56 0.10 -4.65
C ARG A 112 16.12 0.49 -4.36
N ILE A 113 15.93 1.12 -3.20
CA ILE A 113 14.66 1.72 -2.78
C ILE A 113 14.92 3.23 -2.70
N ARG A 114 14.33 3.99 -3.62
CA ARG A 114 14.62 5.41 -3.81
C ARG A 114 16.13 5.68 -4.03
N ARG A 115 16.80 6.26 -3.04
CA ARG A 115 18.22 6.66 -3.10
C ARG A 115 19.16 5.66 -2.44
N ASN A 116 18.62 4.82 -1.57
CA ASN A 116 19.42 3.92 -0.76
C ASN A 116 19.45 2.52 -1.37
N SER A 117 20.58 1.83 -1.18
CA SER A 117 20.77 0.45 -1.57
C SER A 117 20.65 -0.46 -0.37
N TYR A 118 19.89 -1.53 -0.51
CA TYR A 118 19.62 -2.53 0.53
C TYR A 118 20.13 -3.89 0.08
N THR A 119 20.62 -4.68 1.02
CA THR A 119 21.00 -6.08 0.76
C THR A 119 19.83 -6.99 1.14
N VAL A 120 19.40 -7.85 0.23
CA VAL A 120 18.38 -8.87 0.51
C VAL A 120 18.98 -9.94 1.41
N VAL A 121 18.60 -9.95 2.69
CA VAL A 121 19.12 -10.87 3.71
C VAL A 121 18.19 -12.05 3.99
N GLY A 122 16.95 -11.97 3.54
CA GLY A 122 15.96 -13.04 3.69
C GLY A 122 14.93 -13.01 2.57
N LEU A 123 14.35 -14.17 2.30
CA LEU A 123 13.25 -14.35 1.37
C LEU A 123 12.02 -14.87 2.14
N ALA A 124 10.92 -14.15 2.03
CA ALA A 124 9.62 -14.53 2.57
C ALA A 124 8.73 -15.12 1.47
N GLN A 125 7.63 -15.74 1.84
CA GLN A 125 6.64 -16.28 0.92
C GLN A 125 5.23 -15.86 1.33
N ARG A 126 4.35 -15.67 0.33
CA ARG A 126 2.94 -15.27 0.49
C ARG A 126 2.75 -13.91 1.16
N MET A 127 3.72 -13.03 1.00
CA MET A 127 3.62 -11.65 1.46
C MET A 127 3.31 -10.76 0.26
N VAL A 128 2.03 -10.69 -0.09
CA VAL A 128 1.52 -9.98 -1.27
C VAL A 128 0.42 -9.03 -0.81
N SER A 129 0.46 -7.80 -1.28
CA SER A 129 -0.55 -6.78 -0.97
C SER A 129 -1.92 -7.13 -1.59
N SER A 130 -2.97 -6.45 -1.14
CA SER A 130 -4.30 -6.55 -1.73
C SER A 130 -4.36 -6.16 -3.21
N GLY A 131 -3.39 -5.40 -3.69
CA GLY A 131 -3.23 -5.03 -5.11
C GLY A 131 -2.46 -6.06 -5.94
N GLY A 132 -1.97 -7.14 -5.33
CA GLY A 132 -1.15 -8.16 -6.00
C GLY A 132 0.34 -7.84 -6.03
N ASP A 133 0.77 -6.69 -5.48
CA ASP A 133 2.18 -6.32 -5.41
C ASP A 133 2.90 -7.14 -4.33
N PRO A 134 4.04 -7.79 -4.62
CA PRO A 134 4.84 -8.49 -3.62
C PRO A 134 5.43 -7.51 -2.61
N MET A 135 5.69 -7.95 -1.39
CA MET A 135 6.21 -7.10 -0.32
C MET A 135 7.72 -7.17 -0.19
N VAL A 136 8.29 -6.02 0.16
CA VAL A 136 9.70 -5.87 0.55
C VAL A 136 9.75 -5.20 1.91
N PHE A 137 10.31 -5.88 2.89
CA PHE A 137 10.42 -5.43 4.27
C PHE A 137 11.76 -4.76 4.50
N VAL A 138 11.75 -3.59 5.12
CA VAL A 138 12.93 -2.84 5.57
C VAL A 138 12.70 -2.36 6.99
N THR A 139 13.70 -1.76 7.63
CA THR A 139 13.49 -1.16 8.95
C THR A 139 12.53 0.02 8.87
N LEU A 140 11.82 0.28 9.97
CA LEU A 140 10.89 1.41 10.05
C LEU A 140 11.56 2.75 9.71
N ALA A 141 12.77 2.99 10.23
CA ALA A 141 13.52 4.22 9.98
C ALA A 141 13.83 4.40 8.49
N ASP A 142 14.28 3.35 7.82
CA ASP A 142 14.58 3.37 6.39
C ASP A 142 13.31 3.61 5.55
N ALA A 143 12.20 2.96 5.94
CA ALA A 143 10.93 3.14 5.25
C ALA A 143 10.35 4.55 5.45
N GLN A 144 10.41 5.10 6.66
CA GLN A 144 10.00 6.47 6.93
C GLN A 144 10.82 7.47 6.11
N GLN A 145 12.14 7.29 6.06
CA GLN A 145 12.99 8.10 5.23
C GLN A 145 12.62 7.99 3.74
N ALA A 146 12.36 6.79 3.25
CA ALA A 146 11.99 6.57 1.85
C ALA A 146 10.60 7.12 1.50
N GLN A 147 9.61 6.98 2.40
CA GLN A 147 8.23 7.39 2.17
C GLN A 147 8.05 8.92 2.23
N PHE A 148 8.68 9.57 3.20
CA PHE A 148 8.45 10.97 3.52
C PHE A 148 9.59 11.90 3.09
N LEU A 149 10.55 11.40 2.31
CA LEU A 149 11.57 12.25 1.69
C LEU A 149 10.88 13.27 0.77
N LYS A 150 10.95 14.54 1.16
CA LYS A 150 10.60 15.65 0.27
C LYS A 150 11.51 15.62 -0.96
N ASP A 151 11.03 16.12 -2.07
CA ASP A 151 11.87 16.29 -3.27
C ASP A 151 13.11 17.12 -2.94
N ASN A 152 14.22 16.81 -3.62
CA ASN A 152 15.54 17.37 -3.31
C ASN A 152 15.54 18.90 -3.25
N ASP A 153 14.81 19.53 -4.17
CA ASP A 153 14.73 21.00 -4.26
C ASP A 153 13.97 21.61 -3.08
N ALA A 154 12.90 20.95 -2.58
CA ALA A 154 12.19 21.40 -1.40
C ALA A 154 13.05 21.32 -0.14
N ILE A 155 13.84 20.26 0.02
CA ILE A 155 14.78 20.12 1.15
C ILE A 155 15.89 21.15 1.04
N LEU A 156 16.46 21.37 -0.14
CA LEU A 156 17.51 22.36 -0.35
C LEU A 156 16.99 23.77 -0.07
N ASN A 157 15.80 24.10 -0.51
CA ASN A 157 15.16 25.38 -0.25
C ASN A 157 14.82 25.60 1.23
N ASP A 158 14.34 24.56 1.91
CA ASP A 158 14.09 24.62 3.36
C ASP A 158 15.40 24.78 4.15
N ARG A 159 16.46 24.07 3.80
CA ARG A 159 17.78 24.22 4.39
C ARG A 159 18.37 25.59 4.15
N ALA A 160 18.24 26.12 2.95
CA ALA A 160 18.68 27.49 2.60
C ALA A 160 17.91 28.52 3.42
N ARG A 161 16.59 28.36 3.60
CA ARG A 161 15.76 29.24 4.44
C ARG A 161 16.16 29.22 5.90
N ILE A 162 16.46 28.03 6.47
CA ILE A 162 16.90 27.90 7.85
C ILE A 162 18.28 28.53 8.03
N ALA A 163 19.21 28.28 7.12
CA ALA A 163 20.54 28.85 7.14
C ALA A 163 20.53 30.40 7.02
N ALA A 164 19.59 30.93 6.23
CA ALA A 164 19.40 32.36 6.03
C ALA A 164 18.65 33.06 7.19
N ASN A 165 18.02 32.31 8.09
CA ASN A 165 17.25 32.89 9.19
C ASN A 165 18.19 33.40 10.30
N PRO A 166 18.18 34.72 10.61
CA PRO A 166 19.11 35.33 11.57
C PRO A 166 18.93 34.79 13.00
N VAL A 167 17.79 34.22 13.35
CA VAL A 167 17.54 33.62 14.65
C VAL A 167 18.34 32.32 14.79
N PHE A 168 18.37 31.46 13.77
CA PHE A 168 19.13 30.22 13.78
C PHE A 168 20.63 30.43 13.55
N ALA A 169 20.99 31.40 12.72
CA ALA A 169 22.39 31.77 12.49
C ALA A 169 23.11 32.21 13.78
N ARG A 170 22.41 32.89 14.69
CA ARG A 170 22.93 33.31 15.99
C ARG A 170 23.07 32.16 17.01
N ALA A 171 22.30 31.09 16.85
CA ALA A 171 22.27 29.95 17.75
C ALA A 171 23.43 28.94 17.52
N GLY A 172 24.18 29.11 16.42
CA GLY A 172 25.35 28.30 16.10
C GLY A 172 25.04 27.12 15.16
N ALA A 173 26.10 26.65 14.48
CA ALA A 173 25.99 25.60 13.46
C ALA A 173 25.38 24.29 13.96
N ALA A 174 25.61 23.92 15.22
CA ALA A 174 25.04 22.71 15.82
C ALA A 174 23.51 22.78 15.95
N VAL A 175 22.95 23.97 16.25
CA VAL A 175 21.50 24.16 16.35
C VAL A 175 20.87 24.15 14.95
N VAL A 176 21.53 24.75 13.97
CA VAL A 176 21.09 24.68 12.56
C VAL A 176 21.04 23.26 12.06
N ALA A 177 22.08 22.46 12.35
CA ALA A 177 22.15 21.04 12.00
C ALA A 177 21.03 20.24 12.69
N ALA A 178 20.80 20.44 13.98
CA ALA A 178 19.74 19.76 14.73
C ALA A 178 18.34 20.09 14.19
N VAL A 179 18.07 21.36 13.84
CA VAL A 179 16.79 21.77 13.25
C VAL A 179 16.61 21.20 11.84
N GLN A 180 17.69 21.09 11.07
CA GLN A 180 17.66 20.44 9.75
C GLN A 180 17.39 18.93 9.87
N ASP A 181 17.96 18.25 10.85
CA ASP A 181 17.72 16.84 11.14
C ASP A 181 16.28 16.60 11.62
N MET A 182 15.72 17.46 12.45
CA MET A 182 14.31 17.38 12.86
C MET A 182 13.34 17.54 11.68
N GLN A 183 13.71 18.29 10.65
CA GLN A 183 12.86 18.43 9.44
C GLN A 183 12.98 17.24 8.50
N THR A 184 14.06 16.48 8.54
CA THR A 184 14.27 15.29 7.72
C THR A 184 13.71 14.02 8.37
N SER A 185 13.50 14.01 9.69
CA SER A 185 12.89 12.89 10.40
C SER A 185 11.37 12.97 10.30
N SER A 186 10.76 12.05 9.58
CA SER A 186 9.31 11.88 9.62
C SER A 186 8.92 11.01 10.80
N HIS A 187 8.13 11.58 11.71
CA HIS A 187 7.49 10.86 12.81
C HIS A 187 6.12 10.29 12.44
N ALA A 188 5.88 10.11 11.15
CA ALA A 188 4.64 9.55 10.64
C ALA A 188 4.77 8.04 10.38
N VAL A 189 3.71 7.30 10.70
CA VAL A 189 3.56 5.88 10.42
C VAL A 189 2.17 5.63 9.84
N ASN A 190 1.97 4.50 9.16
CA ASN A 190 0.67 4.20 8.57
C ASN A 190 -0.21 3.38 9.51
N ALA A 191 0.37 2.59 10.39
CA ALA A 191 -0.37 1.78 11.35
C ALA A 191 0.45 1.47 12.59
N VAL A 192 -0.25 1.19 13.69
CA VAL A 192 0.30 0.49 14.85
C VAL A 192 -0.24 -0.93 14.83
N LEU A 193 0.65 -1.89 14.71
CA LEU A 193 0.34 -3.32 14.74
C LEU A 193 0.39 -3.81 16.18
N VAL A 194 -0.62 -4.55 16.59
CA VAL A 194 -0.75 -5.02 17.97
C VAL A 194 -0.85 -6.54 17.98
N GLN A 195 -0.05 -7.16 18.81
CA GLN A 195 -0.16 -8.57 19.18
C GLN A 195 -0.79 -8.65 20.56
N VAL A 196 -1.87 -9.39 20.66
CA VAL A 196 -2.66 -9.56 21.89
C VAL A 196 -2.03 -10.65 22.76
N ALA A 197 -2.11 -10.49 24.08
CA ALA A 197 -1.64 -11.50 25.01
C ALA A 197 -2.46 -12.79 24.91
N GLN A 198 -1.83 -13.94 25.09
CA GLN A 198 -2.49 -15.23 25.03
C GLN A 198 -3.66 -15.28 26.00
N GLY A 199 -4.80 -15.76 25.50
CA GLY A 199 -6.04 -15.87 26.29
C GLY A 199 -6.84 -14.57 26.44
N THR A 200 -6.38 -13.47 25.84
CA THR A 200 -7.14 -12.20 25.80
C THR A 200 -7.94 -12.16 24.50
N ASP A 201 -9.20 -11.70 24.59
CA ASP A 201 -10.01 -11.46 23.41
C ASP A 201 -9.48 -10.25 22.63
N THR A 202 -9.31 -10.40 21.33
CA THR A 202 -8.84 -9.34 20.43
C THR A 202 -9.77 -8.12 20.43
N GLU A 203 -11.08 -8.36 20.55
CA GLU A 203 -12.08 -7.28 20.63
C GLU A 203 -11.95 -6.48 21.92
N ALA A 204 -11.59 -7.11 23.04
CA ALA A 204 -11.34 -6.42 24.31
C ALA A 204 -10.18 -5.41 24.21
N VAL A 205 -9.23 -5.61 23.29
CA VAL A 205 -8.12 -4.68 23.01
C VAL A 205 -8.55 -3.66 21.94
N ALA A 206 -9.27 -4.08 20.91
CA ALA A 206 -9.66 -3.21 19.81
C ALA A 206 -10.72 -2.16 20.22
N ALA A 207 -11.69 -2.53 21.06
CA ALA A 207 -12.79 -1.64 21.46
C ALA A 207 -12.33 -0.38 22.23
N PRO A 208 -11.39 -0.44 23.20
CA PRO A 208 -10.82 0.76 23.81
C PRO A 208 -10.06 1.63 22.81
N LEU A 209 -9.31 1.06 21.86
CA LEU A 209 -8.59 1.82 20.83
C LEU A 209 -9.55 2.62 19.94
N ARG A 210 -10.71 2.06 19.58
CA ARG A 210 -11.74 2.76 18.79
C ARG A 210 -12.36 3.96 19.51
N ARG A 211 -12.28 4.01 20.84
CA ARG A 211 -12.76 5.16 21.63
C ARG A 211 -11.82 6.36 21.55
N TRP A 212 -10.59 6.16 21.11
CA TRP A 212 -9.65 7.27 20.93
C TRP A 212 -10.07 8.10 19.71
N LYS A 213 -10.14 9.42 19.91
CA LYS A 213 -10.76 10.37 18.97
C LYS A 213 -10.23 10.30 17.53
N HIS A 214 -9.00 9.83 17.34
CA HIS A 214 -8.29 9.84 16.06
C HIS A 214 -7.91 8.45 15.55
N LEU A 215 -8.35 7.38 16.20
CA LEU A 215 -8.00 6.02 15.83
C LEU A 215 -9.22 5.22 15.37
N ALA A 216 -8.98 4.35 14.42
CA ALA A 216 -9.77 3.16 14.14
C ALA A 216 -8.92 1.93 14.49
N ALA A 217 -9.55 0.87 14.92
CA ALA A 217 -8.88 -0.39 15.24
C ALA A 217 -9.67 -1.54 14.63
N TYR A 218 -8.96 -2.37 13.87
CA TYR A 218 -9.54 -3.52 13.17
C TYR A 218 -8.90 -4.80 13.70
N THR A 219 -9.73 -5.77 14.04
CA THR A 219 -9.28 -7.14 14.33
C THR A 219 -8.91 -7.86 13.03
N GLN A 220 -8.25 -9.00 13.15
CA GLN A 220 -7.85 -9.81 11.99
C GLN A 220 -9.07 -10.18 11.11
N ALA A 221 -10.18 -10.58 11.71
CA ALA A 221 -11.42 -10.91 10.97
C ALA A 221 -11.96 -9.69 10.20
N GLN A 222 -12.02 -8.53 10.84
CA GLN A 222 -12.48 -7.30 10.18
C GLN A 222 -11.54 -6.85 9.06
N MET A 223 -10.23 -7.01 9.24
CA MET A 223 -9.24 -6.70 8.20
C MET A 223 -9.38 -7.65 7.01
N GLU A 224 -9.68 -8.94 7.26
CA GLU A 224 -9.97 -9.91 6.22
C GLU A 224 -11.21 -9.51 5.41
N ASP A 225 -12.30 -9.14 6.07
CA ASP A 225 -13.52 -8.67 5.43
C ASP A 225 -13.25 -7.43 4.54
N ILE A 226 -12.47 -6.47 5.03
CA ILE A 226 -12.07 -5.28 4.28
C ILE A 226 -11.27 -5.65 3.02
N LEU A 227 -10.31 -6.57 3.15
CA LEU A 227 -9.48 -7.01 2.02
C LEU A 227 -10.31 -7.73 0.97
N VAL A 228 -11.20 -8.63 1.38
CA VAL A 228 -12.10 -9.37 0.49
C VAL A 228 -13.06 -8.41 -0.20
N ALA A 229 -13.69 -7.49 0.54
CA ALA A 229 -14.60 -6.50 -0.02
C ALA A 229 -13.89 -5.61 -1.07
N LYS A 230 -12.63 -5.22 -0.83
CA LYS A 230 -11.85 -4.41 -1.77
C LYS A 230 -11.49 -5.18 -3.04
N LEU A 231 -11.12 -6.45 -2.92
CA LEU A 231 -10.86 -7.33 -4.08
C LEU A 231 -12.11 -7.48 -4.95
N ILE A 232 -13.28 -7.72 -4.32
CA ILE A 232 -14.56 -7.85 -5.01
C ILE A 232 -14.93 -6.53 -5.70
N ALA A 233 -14.81 -5.39 -5.02
CA ALA A 233 -15.14 -4.08 -5.59
C ALA A 233 -14.27 -3.73 -6.80
N THR A 234 -12.98 -4.06 -6.77
CA THR A 234 -12.06 -3.84 -7.89
C THR A 234 -12.44 -4.72 -9.09
N SER A 235 -12.72 -6.00 -8.85
CA SER A 235 -13.14 -6.93 -9.90
C SER A 235 -14.51 -6.55 -10.48
N ALA A 236 -15.47 -6.16 -9.65
CA ALA A 236 -16.78 -5.72 -10.08
C ALA A 236 -16.70 -4.48 -10.99
N LYS A 237 -15.83 -3.51 -10.65
CA LYS A 237 -15.60 -2.32 -11.48
C LYS A 237 -15.03 -2.68 -12.87
N GLN A 238 -14.09 -3.62 -12.93
CA GLN A 238 -13.52 -4.09 -14.19
C GLN A 238 -14.57 -4.80 -15.05
N ILE A 239 -15.37 -5.70 -14.45
CA ILE A 239 -16.44 -6.42 -15.13
C ILE A 239 -17.48 -5.42 -15.66
N PHE A 240 -17.89 -4.43 -14.86
CA PHE A 240 -18.84 -3.41 -15.29
C PHE A 240 -18.33 -2.60 -16.49
N MET A 241 -17.07 -2.17 -16.47
CA MET A 241 -16.46 -1.46 -17.59
C MET A 241 -16.45 -2.32 -18.86
N PHE A 242 -16.13 -3.61 -18.73
CA PHE A 242 -16.16 -4.55 -19.85
C PHE A 242 -17.57 -4.73 -20.43
N LEU A 243 -18.57 -4.80 -19.55
CA LEU A 243 -19.99 -4.92 -19.92
C LEU A 243 -20.48 -3.68 -20.70
N VAL A 244 -20.06 -2.47 -20.27
CA VAL A 244 -20.39 -1.23 -20.99
C VAL A 244 -19.79 -1.23 -22.39
N ILE A 245 -18.52 -1.61 -22.54
CA ILE A 245 -17.86 -1.69 -23.83
C ILE A 245 -18.59 -2.70 -24.74
N LEU A 246 -18.92 -3.88 -24.21
CA LEU A 246 -19.64 -4.92 -24.95
C LEU A 246 -21.01 -4.44 -25.40
N ALA A 247 -21.75 -3.73 -24.55
CA ALA A 247 -23.05 -3.15 -24.87
C ALA A 247 -22.96 -2.14 -26.04
N VAL A 248 -21.94 -1.26 -26.00
CA VAL A 248 -21.71 -0.28 -27.07
C VAL A 248 -21.37 -0.97 -28.39
N VAL A 249 -20.50 -1.97 -28.38
CA VAL A 249 -20.13 -2.75 -29.57
C VAL A 249 -21.36 -3.49 -30.13
N SER A 250 -22.13 -4.14 -29.26
CA SER A 250 -23.36 -4.84 -29.66
C SER A 250 -24.36 -3.89 -30.29
N ALA A 251 -24.58 -2.70 -29.73
CA ALA A 251 -25.48 -1.69 -30.30
C ALA A 251 -24.98 -1.21 -31.67
N ALA A 252 -23.68 -1.02 -31.85
CA ALA A 252 -23.10 -0.63 -33.14
C ALA A 252 -23.29 -1.71 -34.20
N ILE A 253 -23.09 -2.99 -33.86
CA ILE A 253 -23.29 -4.12 -34.76
C ILE A 253 -24.76 -4.20 -35.18
N VAL A 254 -25.69 -4.12 -34.22
CA VAL A 254 -27.15 -4.15 -34.54
C VAL A 254 -27.53 -2.98 -35.44
N ALA A 255 -27.07 -1.77 -35.14
CA ALA A 255 -27.30 -0.59 -35.96
C ALA A 255 -26.76 -0.78 -37.40
N PHE A 256 -25.56 -1.36 -37.53
CA PHE A 256 -24.95 -1.65 -38.83
C PHE A 256 -25.75 -2.70 -39.63
N ILE A 257 -26.24 -3.76 -38.98
CA ILE A 257 -27.06 -4.77 -39.60
C ILE A 257 -28.38 -4.16 -40.11
N ILE A 258 -29.06 -3.37 -39.25
CA ILE A 258 -30.30 -2.68 -39.64
C ILE A 258 -30.04 -1.73 -40.82
N TYR A 259 -28.95 -0.97 -40.79
CA TYR A 259 -28.56 -0.05 -41.85
C TYR A 259 -28.33 -0.80 -43.19
N THR A 260 -27.57 -1.89 -43.18
CA THR A 260 -27.29 -2.68 -44.39
C THR A 260 -28.53 -3.36 -44.94
N MET A 261 -29.40 -3.90 -44.07
CA MET A 261 -30.70 -4.48 -44.51
C MET A 261 -31.62 -3.43 -45.11
N THR A 262 -31.67 -2.22 -44.52
CA THR A 262 -32.51 -1.12 -45.05
C THR A 262 -31.99 -0.63 -46.39
N LEU A 263 -30.67 -0.49 -46.58
CA LEU A 263 -30.10 -0.15 -47.88
C LEU A 263 -30.42 -1.15 -48.99
N GLY A 264 -30.42 -2.46 -48.68
CA GLY A 264 -30.85 -3.50 -49.61
C GLY A 264 -32.32 -3.35 -50.02
N LYS A 265 -33.19 -3.04 -49.05
CA LYS A 265 -34.63 -2.84 -49.29
C LYS A 265 -34.98 -1.57 -50.06
N ILE A 266 -34.21 -0.50 -49.91
CA ILE A 266 -34.41 0.77 -50.65
C ILE A 266 -34.32 0.51 -52.17
N ARG A 267 -33.41 -0.33 -52.65
CA ARG A 267 -33.30 -0.70 -54.06
C ARG A 267 -34.54 -1.46 -54.56
N GLU A 268 -35.06 -2.41 -53.80
CA GLU A 268 -36.27 -3.14 -54.11
C GLU A 268 -37.52 -2.22 -54.18
N ILE A 269 -37.63 -1.31 -53.19
CA ILE A 269 -38.70 -0.31 -53.12
C ILE A 269 -38.65 0.67 -54.31
N ALA A 270 -37.44 1.08 -54.70
CA ALA A 270 -37.24 1.97 -55.85
C ALA A 270 -37.68 1.29 -57.18
N VAL A 271 -37.41 0.01 -57.38
CA VAL A 271 -37.83 -0.77 -58.52
C VAL A 271 -39.34 -0.94 -58.50
N LEU A 272 -40.00 -1.24 -57.38
CA LEU A 272 -41.47 -1.35 -57.26
C LEU A 272 -42.13 -0.01 -57.49
N LYS A 273 -41.58 1.10 -57.15
CA LYS A 273 -42.11 2.44 -57.42
C LYS A 273 -42.00 2.83 -58.87
N LEU A 274 -40.97 2.35 -59.60
CA LEU A 274 -40.80 2.49 -61.03
C LEU A 274 -41.82 1.67 -61.84
N ILE A 275 -42.31 0.52 -61.32
CA ILE A 275 -43.28 -0.36 -61.91
C ILE A 275 -44.75 0.11 -61.64
N GLY A 276 -44.94 1.19 -60.85
CA GLY A 276 -46.24 1.84 -60.69
C GLY A 276 -47.10 1.34 -59.52
N THR A 277 -46.51 0.75 -58.48
CA THR A 277 -47.23 0.44 -57.24
C THR A 277 -47.47 1.73 -56.39
N ARG A 278 -48.78 1.98 -56.18
CA ARG A 278 -49.23 3.15 -55.38
C ARG A 278 -49.05 2.92 -53.89
N ASP A 279 -48.56 3.91 -53.21
CA ASP A 279 -48.46 3.91 -51.71
C ASP A 279 -49.88 3.77 -51.12
N ARG A 280 -50.14 2.73 -50.33
CA ARG A 280 -51.29 2.60 -49.46
C ARG A 280 -50.81 2.69 -47.98
#